data_74986d9c97a2d8301d55d4ec8713f280
#
_entry.id   74986d9c97a2d8301d55d4ec8713f280
#
_cell.length_a   1.000
_cell.length_b   1.000
_cell.length_c   1.000
_cell.angle_alpha   90.00
_cell.angle_beta   90.00
_cell.angle_gamma   90.00
#
_symmetry.space_group_name_H-M   'P 1'
#
loop_
_entity.id
_entity.type
_entity.pdbx_description
1 polymer ?
#
loop_
_entity_poly.entity_id
_entity_poly.type
_entity_poly.pdbx_seq_one_letter_code
_entity_poly.pdbx_strand_id
1 'polypeptide(L)'
;VSEKGEVYVWGLNACAGAGNLRDELLTNVKSASQPRKILGITDVVKVDVGYVAMIFLTSKGEVYTCYTGFDGYAGANADASASTALQKHAVFSSGTGASDVATGRCHFVASTIAGKVYTWGCPNALGRTYGDNHEPTLLSADMSREFVVSVSAGEYFTLMLTRDGTIYGTGDSNSGQLGTQIAGSKFKTPIRLASSPPRVLAVTAGYQHAAAIARNV
;
A
#
# COMPACT_ATOMS: atom_id res chain seq x y z
N VAL A 1 2.74 1.93 16.36
CA VAL A 1 1.66 2.86 16.72
C VAL A 1 1.50 2.84 18.23
N SER A 2 1.41 4.00 18.87
CA SER A 2 1.12 4.11 20.30
C SER A 2 -0.38 3.92 20.59
N GLU A 3 -0.76 3.75 21.87
CA GLU A 3 -2.19 3.69 22.28
C GLU A 3 -3.00 4.93 21.86
N LYS A 4 -2.33 6.07 21.63
CA LYS A 4 -2.95 7.31 21.13
C LYS A 4 -2.93 7.42 19.61
N GLY A 5 -2.55 6.37 18.88
CA GLY A 5 -2.42 6.40 17.43
C GLY A 5 -1.28 7.28 16.91
N GLU A 6 -0.26 7.55 17.75
CA GLU A 6 0.94 8.27 17.33
C GLU A 6 1.88 7.36 16.55
N VAL A 7 2.52 7.90 15.52
CA VAL A 7 3.45 7.16 14.66
C VAL A 7 4.88 7.57 14.94
N TYR A 8 5.75 6.58 15.04
CA TYR A 8 7.19 6.77 15.16
C TYR A 8 7.88 6.05 14.01
N VAL A 9 8.83 6.70 13.37
CA VAL A 9 9.61 6.17 12.24
C VAL A 9 11.11 6.32 12.51
N TRP A 10 11.88 5.39 11.95
CA TRP A 10 13.34 5.40 11.99
C TRP A 10 13.89 4.60 10.81
N GLY A 11 15.20 4.70 10.60
CA GLY A 11 15.87 4.06 9.47
C GLY A 11 16.18 5.05 8.35
N LEU A 12 16.47 4.52 7.18
CA LEU A 12 16.91 5.28 6.02
C LEU A 12 15.76 6.10 5.44
N ASN A 13 15.90 7.41 5.40
CA ASN A 13 14.97 8.38 4.80
C ASN A 13 13.48 8.21 5.19
N ALA A 14 13.24 7.66 6.38
CA ALA A 14 11.88 7.37 6.82
C ALA A 14 11.06 8.65 6.95
N CYS A 15 10.30 9.02 5.90
CA CYS A 15 9.44 10.19 5.88
C CYS A 15 10.14 11.49 6.32
N ALA A 16 11.34 11.76 5.84
CA ALA A 16 12.21 12.83 6.33
C ALA A 16 11.58 14.24 6.27
N GLY A 17 10.60 14.46 5.37
CA GLY A 17 9.84 15.70 5.27
C GLY A 17 8.57 15.76 6.13
N ALA A 18 8.22 14.69 6.84
CA ALA A 18 6.93 14.56 7.55
C ALA A 18 6.99 15.02 9.01
N GLY A 19 7.87 15.91 9.35
CA GLY A 19 7.96 16.50 10.70
C GLY A 19 8.85 17.74 10.67
N ASN A 20 8.92 18.48 11.77
CA ASN A 20 9.92 19.54 11.97
C ASN A 20 11.35 18.93 12.08
N LEU A 21 11.69 18.04 11.15
CA LEU A 21 13.04 17.50 10.98
C LEU A 21 13.97 18.54 10.29
N ARG A 22 13.57 19.82 10.26
CA ARG A 22 14.50 20.94 10.12
C ARG A 22 15.30 21.17 11.41
N ASP A 23 15.85 20.10 11.93
CA ASP A 23 17.05 20.23 12.74
C ASP A 23 18.15 20.58 11.73
N GLU A 24 18.65 21.79 11.80
CA GLU A 24 19.65 22.37 10.88
C GLU A 24 20.93 21.55 10.77
N LEU A 25 21.12 20.56 11.64
CA LEU A 25 22.21 19.58 11.63
C LEU A 25 21.98 18.37 10.70
N LEU A 26 20.78 18.19 10.11
CA LEU A 26 20.43 16.99 9.37
C LEU A 26 20.25 17.18 7.86
N THR A 27 20.71 18.28 7.28
CA THR A 27 20.69 18.52 5.82
C THR A 27 21.44 17.44 5.01
N ASN A 28 22.20 16.56 5.66
CA ASN A 28 22.91 15.45 5.03
C ASN A 28 22.68 14.08 5.67
N VAL A 29 21.83 13.94 6.69
CA VAL A 29 21.59 12.65 7.34
C VAL A 29 20.41 11.94 6.69
N LYS A 30 20.72 10.97 5.83
CA LYS A 30 19.77 10.12 5.11
C LYS A 30 19.13 9.04 6.00
N SER A 31 19.36 9.04 7.32
CA SER A 31 18.81 8.03 8.22
C SER A 31 18.57 8.55 9.63
N ALA A 32 17.52 8.09 10.27
CA ALA A 32 17.25 8.29 11.70
C ALA A 32 17.68 7.04 12.47
N SER A 33 18.64 7.16 13.35
CA SER A 33 19.12 6.05 14.21
C SER A 33 18.22 5.78 15.41
N GLN A 34 17.28 6.67 15.69
CA GLN A 34 16.32 6.56 16.79
C GLN A 34 14.89 6.82 16.31
N PRO A 35 13.88 6.19 16.93
CA PRO A 35 12.48 6.45 16.62
C PRO A 35 12.13 7.93 16.76
N ARG A 36 11.55 8.51 15.72
CA ARG A 36 11.08 9.90 15.70
C ARG A 36 9.60 9.94 15.42
N LYS A 37 8.88 10.79 16.17
CA LYS A 37 7.45 10.97 15.99
C LYS A 37 7.17 11.74 14.69
N ILE A 38 6.25 11.23 13.87
CA ILE A 38 5.69 11.98 12.73
C ILE A 38 4.68 12.98 13.29
N LEU A 39 4.80 14.23 12.84
CA LEU A 39 3.85 15.30 13.17
C LEU A 39 2.79 15.42 12.04
N GLY A 40 1.61 15.94 12.39
CA GLY A 40 0.52 16.18 11.43
C GLY A 40 -0.39 14.97 11.16
N ILE A 41 -0.17 13.84 11.86
CA ILE A 41 -1.06 12.67 11.81
C ILE A 41 -1.31 12.14 13.23
N THR A 42 -2.56 11.80 13.51
CA THR A 42 -3.02 11.19 14.76
C THR A 42 -4.02 10.07 14.47
N ASP A 43 -4.40 9.34 15.51
CA ASP A 43 -5.42 8.29 15.43
C ASP A 43 -5.08 7.18 14.42
N VAL A 44 -3.79 6.94 14.15
CA VAL A 44 -3.33 5.91 13.23
C VAL A 44 -3.59 4.53 13.84
N VAL A 45 -4.22 3.66 13.07
CA VAL A 45 -4.56 2.28 13.46
C VAL A 45 -3.76 1.24 12.69
N LYS A 46 -3.26 1.59 11.50
CA LYS A 46 -2.42 0.71 10.69
C LYS A 46 -1.30 1.48 10.02
N VAL A 47 -0.12 0.88 9.98
CA VAL A 47 1.06 1.32 9.23
C VAL A 47 1.54 0.15 8.39
N ASP A 48 1.91 0.41 7.16
CA ASP A 48 2.65 -0.54 6.34
C ASP A 48 3.86 0.14 5.69
N VAL A 49 4.95 -0.61 5.53
CA VAL A 49 6.25 -0.09 5.13
C VAL A 49 6.79 -0.92 3.97
N GLY A 50 6.91 -0.28 2.82
CA GLY A 50 7.53 -0.83 1.62
C GLY A 50 9.02 -0.47 1.51
N TYR A 51 9.60 -0.73 0.34
CA TYR A 51 11.01 -0.45 0.09
C TYR A 51 11.32 1.05 0.04
N VAL A 52 10.48 1.84 -0.63
CA VAL A 52 10.67 3.30 -0.81
C VAL A 52 9.53 4.14 -0.26
N ALA A 53 8.58 3.55 0.44
CA ALA A 53 7.35 4.24 0.81
C ALA A 53 6.74 3.69 2.10
N MET A 54 5.94 4.51 2.75
CA MET A 54 5.11 4.15 3.91
C MET A 54 3.68 4.62 3.68
N ILE A 55 2.73 3.86 4.21
CA ILE A 55 1.31 4.21 4.19
C ILE A 55 0.73 4.10 5.59
N PHE A 56 -0.17 5.01 5.92
CA PHE A 56 -0.80 5.12 7.23
C PHE A 56 -2.31 5.19 7.07
N LEU A 57 -3.03 4.44 7.89
CA LEU A 57 -4.49 4.46 7.97
C LEU A 57 -4.90 4.95 9.35
N THR A 58 -5.79 5.93 9.40
CA THR A 58 -6.38 6.40 10.66
C THR A 58 -7.70 5.68 10.99
N SER A 59 -8.12 5.74 12.24
CA SER A 59 -9.42 5.21 12.68
C SER A 59 -10.63 5.85 12.00
N LYS A 60 -10.42 7.02 11.38
CA LYS A 60 -11.45 7.72 10.58
C LYS A 60 -11.46 7.28 9.10
N GLY A 61 -10.59 6.34 8.72
CA GLY A 61 -10.47 5.89 7.34
C GLY A 61 -9.67 6.83 6.44
N GLU A 62 -8.97 7.81 7.00
CA GLU A 62 -8.08 8.68 6.25
C GLU A 62 -6.77 7.95 5.92
N VAL A 63 -6.25 8.20 4.71
CA VAL A 63 -5.01 7.60 4.24
C VAL A 63 -3.96 8.68 4.02
N TYR A 64 -2.77 8.40 4.53
CA TYR A 64 -1.58 9.22 4.35
C TYR A 64 -0.44 8.37 3.80
N THR A 65 0.41 8.96 2.98
CA THR A 65 1.63 8.33 2.46
C THR A 65 2.83 9.24 2.60
N CYS A 66 4.01 8.65 2.60
CA CYS A 66 5.26 9.36 2.38
C CYS A 66 6.24 8.44 1.65
N TYR A 67 7.12 9.03 0.89
CA TYR A 67 8.19 8.34 0.17
C TYR A 67 9.54 8.58 0.81
N THR A 68 10.50 7.71 0.53
CA THR A 68 11.88 7.85 1.01
C THR A 68 12.77 8.62 0.04
N GLY A 69 12.26 9.01 -1.11
CA GLY A 69 12.95 9.86 -2.09
C GLY A 69 14.00 9.16 -2.97
N PHE A 70 14.09 7.82 -2.97
CA PHE A 70 15.20 7.12 -3.63
C PHE A 70 15.02 6.78 -5.12
N ASP A 71 13.80 6.64 -5.67
CA ASP A 71 13.64 5.97 -6.97
C ASP A 71 12.91 6.76 -8.07
N GLY A 72 12.69 8.07 -7.96
CA GLY A 72 11.98 8.81 -9.02
C GLY A 72 10.53 8.35 -9.29
N TYR A 73 10.05 7.36 -8.58
CA TYR A 73 8.71 6.78 -8.65
C TYR A 73 7.73 7.41 -7.64
N ALA A 74 8.21 8.33 -6.84
CA ALA A 74 7.30 9.25 -6.15
C ALA A 74 6.51 9.97 -7.22
N GLY A 75 5.23 9.71 -7.24
CA GLY A 75 4.32 10.20 -8.26
C GLY A 75 4.67 11.57 -8.79
N ALA A 76 4.54 11.73 -10.08
CA ALA A 76 4.82 12.85 -10.96
C ALA A 76 5.18 14.16 -10.31
N ASN A 77 6.10 14.87 -10.91
CA ASN A 77 6.59 16.19 -10.52
C ASN A 77 7.36 16.24 -9.19
N ALA A 78 8.03 15.13 -8.86
CA ALA A 78 8.87 15.09 -7.67
C ALA A 78 10.06 16.02 -7.83
N ASP A 79 9.87 17.24 -7.46
CA ASP A 79 10.88 17.92 -6.67
C ASP A 79 11.18 17.00 -5.49
N ALA A 80 12.39 16.47 -5.41
CA ALA A 80 12.78 15.46 -4.42
C ALA A 80 12.45 15.86 -2.96
N SER A 81 12.21 17.14 -2.72
CA SER A 81 11.78 17.72 -1.46
C SER A 81 10.29 17.50 -1.13
N ALA A 82 9.43 17.41 -2.16
CA ALA A 82 7.99 17.22 -1.97
C ALA A 82 7.62 15.74 -1.72
N SER A 83 8.43 14.81 -2.22
CA SER A 83 8.14 13.37 -2.14
C SER A 83 8.32 12.76 -0.75
N THR A 84 9.12 13.38 0.12
CA THR A 84 9.35 12.92 1.50
C THR A 84 8.36 13.51 2.51
N ALA A 85 7.53 14.47 2.10
CA ALA A 85 6.49 15.04 2.94
C ALA A 85 5.34 14.06 3.16
N LEU A 86 4.69 14.17 4.32
CA LEU A 86 3.46 13.43 4.59
C LEU A 86 2.33 13.97 3.72
N GLN A 87 1.79 13.14 2.82
CA GLN A 87 0.70 13.47 1.91
C GLN A 87 -0.60 12.84 2.38
N LYS A 88 -1.64 13.64 2.58
CA LYS A 88 -3.02 13.18 2.82
C LYS A 88 -3.75 12.99 1.50
N HIS A 89 -4.39 11.85 1.31
CA HIS A 89 -5.18 11.57 0.10
C HIS A 89 -6.66 11.91 0.29
N ALA A 90 -7.12 12.96 -0.37
CA ALA A 90 -8.46 13.52 -0.21
C ALA A 90 -9.60 12.54 -0.58
N VAL A 91 -9.34 11.58 -1.48
CA VAL A 91 -10.33 10.59 -1.91
C VAL A 91 -10.83 9.71 -0.76
N PHE A 92 -10.05 9.54 0.32
CA PHE A 92 -10.43 8.78 1.51
C PHE A 92 -11.02 9.65 2.63
N SER A 93 -11.33 10.92 2.36
CA SER A 93 -12.07 11.80 3.26
C SER A 93 -13.56 11.83 2.88
N SER A 94 -14.46 12.06 3.85
CA SER A 94 -15.90 12.26 3.61
C SER A 94 -16.65 11.09 2.91
N GLY A 95 -16.80 9.96 3.60
CA GLY A 95 -17.71 8.88 3.18
C GLY A 95 -17.07 7.74 2.37
N THR A 96 -15.84 7.93 1.85
CA THR A 96 -15.08 6.90 1.15
C THR A 96 -13.93 6.37 2.02
N GLY A 97 -14.13 6.29 3.33
CA GLY A 97 -13.09 5.89 4.28
C GLY A 97 -12.43 4.57 3.90
N ALA A 98 -11.10 4.52 3.98
CA ALA A 98 -10.37 3.27 3.82
C ALA A 98 -10.60 2.35 5.03
N SER A 99 -10.63 1.04 4.77
CA SER A 99 -10.73 -0.02 5.78
C SER A 99 -9.44 -0.80 5.94
N ASP A 100 -8.61 -0.85 4.90
CA ASP A 100 -7.32 -1.51 4.92
C ASP A 100 -6.36 -0.87 3.92
N VAL A 101 -5.05 -0.93 4.21
CA VAL A 101 -3.99 -0.36 3.37
C VAL A 101 -2.78 -1.27 3.33
N ALA A 102 -2.05 -1.25 2.21
CA ALA A 102 -0.75 -1.89 2.10
C ALA A 102 0.15 -1.14 1.11
N THR A 103 1.46 -1.32 1.22
CA THR A 103 2.45 -0.77 0.30
C THR A 103 3.46 -1.83 -0.11
N GLY A 104 3.74 -1.90 -1.40
CA GLY A 104 4.78 -2.74 -1.96
C GLY A 104 6.11 -2.00 -2.10
N ARG A 105 6.91 -2.38 -3.11
CA ARG A 105 8.18 -1.70 -3.35
C ARG A 105 7.99 -0.20 -3.59
N CYS A 106 7.05 0.17 -4.45
CA CYS A 106 6.83 1.53 -4.92
C CYS A 106 5.37 1.82 -5.29
N HIS A 107 4.44 0.97 -4.87
CA HIS A 107 3.00 1.16 -5.11
C HIS A 107 2.23 1.02 -3.80
N PHE A 108 1.05 1.57 -3.82
CA PHE A 108 0.12 1.54 -2.71
C PHE A 108 -1.20 0.91 -3.13
N VAL A 109 -1.86 0.32 -2.19
CA VAL A 109 -3.22 -0.18 -2.32
C VAL A 109 -4.02 0.14 -1.06
N ALA A 110 -5.28 0.51 -1.25
CA ALA A 110 -6.24 0.69 -0.17
C ALA A 110 -7.58 0.05 -0.52
N SER A 111 -8.18 -0.68 0.41
CA SER A 111 -9.60 -1.02 0.33
C SER A 111 -10.42 -0.06 1.16
N THR A 112 -11.68 0.12 0.78
CA THR A 112 -12.62 1.02 1.49
C THR A 112 -13.66 0.24 2.29
N ILE A 113 -14.36 0.93 3.19
CA ILE A 113 -15.50 0.36 3.92
C ILE A 113 -16.61 -0.16 3.02
N ALA A 114 -16.68 0.33 1.76
CA ALA A 114 -17.60 -0.16 0.72
C ALA A 114 -17.02 -1.32 -0.10
N GLY A 115 -15.85 -1.85 0.26
CA GLY A 115 -15.17 -2.97 -0.42
C GLY A 115 -14.56 -2.59 -1.76
N LYS A 116 -14.42 -1.31 -2.08
CA LYS A 116 -13.75 -0.84 -3.30
C LYS A 116 -12.24 -0.77 -3.08
N VAL A 117 -11.46 -0.91 -4.15
CA VAL A 117 -10.00 -0.90 -4.11
C VAL A 117 -9.45 0.27 -4.92
N TYR A 118 -8.50 0.98 -4.34
CA TYR A 118 -7.74 2.04 -4.98
C TYR A 118 -6.26 1.65 -5.04
N THR A 119 -5.60 1.95 -6.15
CA THR A 119 -4.17 1.71 -6.35
C THR A 119 -3.49 2.94 -6.92
N TRP A 120 -2.23 3.18 -6.55
CA TRP A 120 -1.38 4.24 -7.10
C TRP A 120 0.10 3.93 -6.87
N GLY A 121 1.00 4.67 -7.51
CA GLY A 121 2.45 4.45 -7.50
C GLY A 121 2.95 3.81 -8.78
N CYS A 122 3.90 2.90 -8.69
CA CYS A 122 4.53 2.26 -9.84
C CYS A 122 3.53 1.50 -10.73
N PRO A 123 3.53 1.72 -12.04
CA PRO A 123 2.50 1.20 -12.93
C PRO A 123 2.45 -0.33 -13.04
N ASN A 124 3.54 -1.03 -12.71
CA ASN A 124 3.63 -2.48 -12.90
C ASN A 124 2.77 -3.31 -11.94
N ALA A 125 2.32 -2.72 -10.82
CA ALA A 125 1.59 -3.43 -9.75
C ALA A 125 0.16 -2.91 -9.52
N LEU A 126 -0.29 -1.94 -10.32
CA LEU A 126 -1.55 -1.23 -10.06
C LEU A 126 -2.81 -2.02 -10.43
N GLY A 127 -2.70 -3.08 -11.24
CA GLY A 127 -3.87 -3.84 -11.69
C GLY A 127 -4.77 -3.06 -12.64
N ARG A 128 -4.28 -2.01 -13.26
CA ARG A 128 -4.98 -1.14 -14.20
C ARG A 128 -4.02 -0.51 -15.21
N THR A 129 -4.55 -0.11 -16.34
CA THR A 129 -3.78 0.56 -17.41
C THR A 129 -4.33 1.96 -17.72
N TYR A 130 -5.17 2.50 -16.85
CA TYR A 130 -5.85 3.80 -16.97
C TYR A 130 -5.73 4.62 -15.69
N GLY A 131 -6.06 5.89 -15.79
CA GLY A 131 -6.04 6.84 -14.68
C GLY A 131 -4.63 7.33 -14.33
N ASP A 132 -4.57 8.20 -13.35
CA ASP A 132 -3.32 8.74 -12.84
C ASP A 132 -2.63 7.69 -11.95
N ASN A 133 -1.34 7.50 -12.15
CA ASN A 133 -0.54 6.62 -11.30
C ASN A 133 -0.08 7.30 -10.00
N HIS A 134 -0.22 8.60 -9.91
CA HIS A 134 0.27 9.40 -8.79
C HIS A 134 -0.79 9.62 -7.71
N GLU A 135 -2.07 9.49 -8.09
CA GLU A 135 -3.19 9.66 -7.19
C GLU A 135 -3.98 8.36 -7.04
N PRO A 136 -4.57 8.10 -5.86
CA PRO A 136 -5.40 6.94 -5.65
C PRO A 136 -6.50 6.86 -6.71
N THR A 137 -6.41 5.87 -7.57
CA THR A 137 -7.37 5.64 -8.66
C THR A 137 -8.12 4.34 -8.41
N LEU A 138 -9.45 4.39 -8.54
CA LEU A 138 -10.33 3.24 -8.34
C LEU A 138 -9.97 2.11 -9.31
N LEU A 139 -9.72 0.94 -8.76
CA LEU A 139 -9.56 -0.29 -9.53
C LEU A 139 -10.92 -0.73 -10.08
N SER A 140 -11.07 -0.80 -11.41
CA SER A 140 -12.37 -0.79 -12.08
C SER A 140 -13.05 -2.15 -12.23
N ALA A 141 -13.93 -2.14 -13.19
CA ALA A 141 -14.88 -3.11 -13.74
C ALA A 141 -14.79 -4.57 -13.23
N ASP A 142 -13.63 -5.22 -13.29
CA ASP A 142 -13.46 -6.63 -12.93
C ASP A 142 -13.62 -6.87 -11.42
N MET A 143 -13.41 -5.82 -10.60
CA MET A 143 -13.60 -5.84 -9.15
C MET A 143 -14.90 -5.15 -8.69
N SER A 144 -15.74 -4.66 -9.60
CA SER A 144 -16.92 -3.84 -9.26
C SER A 144 -17.98 -4.59 -8.48
N ARG A 145 -18.04 -5.92 -8.63
CA ARG A 145 -18.99 -6.82 -7.95
C ARG A 145 -18.40 -7.43 -6.69
N GLU A 146 -17.09 -7.29 -6.49
CA GLU A 146 -16.39 -7.88 -5.36
C GLU A 146 -16.40 -6.92 -4.16
N PHE A 147 -16.44 -7.50 -2.98
CA PHE A 147 -16.30 -6.77 -1.73
C PHE A 147 -14.98 -7.15 -1.07
N VAL A 148 -13.96 -6.32 -1.28
CA VAL A 148 -12.62 -6.54 -0.73
C VAL A 148 -12.57 -6.12 0.74
N VAL A 149 -12.09 -7.01 1.59
CA VAL A 149 -11.97 -6.79 3.05
C VAL A 149 -10.54 -6.61 3.51
N SER A 150 -9.56 -7.11 2.76
CA SER A 150 -8.14 -6.94 3.09
C SER A 150 -7.28 -6.87 1.85
N VAL A 151 -6.21 -6.13 1.94
CA VAL A 151 -5.20 -5.95 0.88
C VAL A 151 -3.80 -6.22 1.42
N SER A 152 -2.93 -6.75 0.56
CA SER A 152 -1.51 -6.92 0.86
C SER A 152 -0.69 -6.69 -0.40
N ALA A 153 0.51 -6.13 -0.27
CA ALA A 153 1.34 -5.79 -1.39
C ALA A 153 2.74 -6.38 -1.23
N GLY A 154 3.25 -6.98 -2.30
CA GLY A 154 4.61 -7.47 -2.40
C GLY A 154 5.49 -6.52 -3.21
N GLU A 155 6.61 -7.00 -3.76
CA GLU A 155 7.53 -6.13 -4.49
C GLU A 155 6.81 -5.39 -5.63
N TYR A 156 6.22 -6.12 -6.57
CA TYR A 156 5.50 -5.60 -7.73
C TYR A 156 4.17 -6.33 -7.95
N PHE A 157 3.53 -6.80 -6.89
CA PHE A 157 2.23 -7.45 -6.97
C PHE A 157 1.35 -7.07 -5.78
N THR A 158 0.06 -7.22 -5.97
CA THR A 158 -0.97 -6.92 -4.97
C THR A 158 -1.88 -8.14 -4.81
N LEU A 159 -2.23 -8.47 -3.58
CA LEU A 159 -3.26 -9.44 -3.23
C LEU A 159 -4.46 -8.71 -2.62
N MET A 160 -5.65 -9.18 -2.95
CA MET A 160 -6.92 -8.66 -2.47
C MET A 160 -7.77 -9.83 -1.99
N LEU A 161 -8.16 -9.80 -0.73
CA LEU A 161 -9.05 -10.80 -0.13
C LEU A 161 -10.47 -10.26 -0.11
N THR A 162 -11.41 -11.00 -0.68
CA THR A 162 -12.82 -10.65 -0.66
C THR A 162 -13.53 -11.23 0.57
N ARG A 163 -14.71 -10.70 0.88
CA ARG A 163 -15.52 -11.11 2.03
C ARG A 163 -15.93 -12.58 1.99
N ASP A 164 -16.08 -13.16 0.82
CA ASP A 164 -16.41 -14.58 0.63
C ASP A 164 -15.19 -15.52 0.72
N GLY A 165 -13.99 -14.97 0.95
CA GLY A 165 -12.75 -15.72 1.07
C GLY A 165 -12.07 -16.01 -0.25
N THR A 166 -12.43 -15.34 -1.35
CA THR A 166 -11.74 -15.42 -2.63
C THR A 166 -10.52 -14.51 -2.63
N ILE A 167 -9.42 -14.95 -3.22
CA ILE A 167 -8.22 -14.12 -3.42
C ILE A 167 -8.17 -13.67 -4.88
N TYR A 168 -7.97 -12.37 -5.08
CA TYR A 168 -7.57 -11.78 -6.33
C TYR A 168 -6.13 -11.29 -6.25
N GLY A 169 -5.44 -11.31 -7.37
CA GLY A 169 -4.08 -10.82 -7.48
C GLY A 169 -3.84 -10.05 -8.76
N THR A 170 -2.87 -9.15 -8.74
CA THR A 170 -2.42 -8.38 -9.90
C THR A 170 -0.94 -8.04 -9.79
N GLY A 171 -0.30 -7.73 -10.90
CA GLY A 171 1.12 -7.38 -10.97
C GLY A 171 1.99 -8.53 -11.45
N ASP A 172 3.20 -8.59 -10.93
CA ASP A 172 4.22 -9.55 -11.34
C ASP A 172 3.96 -10.96 -10.74
N SER A 173 4.14 -11.99 -11.56
CA SER A 173 4.08 -13.41 -11.17
C SER A 173 5.27 -14.21 -11.69
N ASN A 174 6.42 -13.55 -11.92
CA ASN A 174 7.61 -14.22 -12.45
C ASN A 174 8.14 -15.33 -11.55
N SER A 175 7.94 -15.20 -10.23
CA SER A 175 8.33 -16.19 -9.22
C SER A 175 7.16 -17.04 -8.73
N GLY A 176 6.00 -17.01 -9.42
CA GLY A 176 4.80 -17.74 -9.02
C GLY A 176 4.04 -17.15 -7.83
N GLN A 177 4.34 -15.91 -7.43
CA GLN A 177 3.77 -15.25 -6.25
C GLN A 177 2.24 -15.06 -6.30
N LEU A 178 1.64 -15.12 -7.48
CA LEU A 178 0.19 -15.11 -7.67
C LEU A 178 -0.43 -16.52 -7.77
N GLY A 179 0.35 -17.58 -7.49
CA GLY A 179 -0.17 -18.95 -7.51
C GLY A 179 -0.73 -19.39 -8.87
N THR A 180 -0.34 -18.73 -9.96
CA THR A 180 -0.73 -19.09 -11.31
C THR A 180 0.27 -20.09 -11.88
N GLN A 181 -0.21 -21.06 -12.67
CA GLN A 181 0.67 -22.00 -13.38
C GLN A 181 1.44 -21.36 -14.54
N ILE A 182 1.18 -20.08 -14.83
CA ILE A 182 1.82 -19.33 -15.92
C ILE A 182 2.99 -18.56 -15.32
N ALA A 183 4.15 -19.16 -15.28
CA ALA A 183 5.40 -18.49 -14.89
C ALA A 183 5.75 -17.36 -15.89
N GLY A 184 6.35 -16.28 -15.40
CA GLY A 184 6.82 -15.19 -16.25
C GLY A 184 5.75 -14.19 -16.68
N SER A 185 4.56 -14.24 -16.09
CA SER A 185 3.45 -13.36 -16.47
C SER A 185 3.35 -12.11 -15.59
N LYS A 186 2.93 -11.02 -16.22
CA LYS A 186 2.52 -9.78 -15.55
C LYS A 186 1.03 -9.56 -15.80
N PHE A 187 0.26 -9.51 -14.72
CA PHE A 187 -1.17 -9.31 -14.79
C PHE A 187 -1.50 -7.83 -14.58
N LYS A 188 -1.86 -7.16 -15.65
CA LYS A 188 -2.23 -5.72 -15.64
C LYS A 188 -3.67 -5.47 -15.18
N THR A 189 -4.44 -6.53 -14.98
CA THR A 189 -5.79 -6.52 -14.40
C THR A 189 -5.89 -7.58 -13.32
N PRO A 190 -6.75 -7.42 -12.30
CA PRO A 190 -6.96 -8.43 -11.29
C PRO A 190 -7.40 -9.76 -11.86
N ILE A 191 -6.76 -10.82 -11.42
CA ILE A 191 -7.13 -12.19 -11.71
C ILE A 191 -7.58 -12.89 -10.44
N ARG A 192 -8.58 -13.75 -10.54
CA ARG A 192 -8.96 -14.66 -9.46
C ARG A 192 -7.92 -15.78 -9.36
N LEU A 193 -7.41 -16.02 -8.16
CA LEU A 193 -6.43 -17.10 -7.94
C LEU A 193 -7.17 -18.43 -7.83
N ALA A 194 -7.14 -19.22 -8.91
CA ALA A 194 -7.90 -20.47 -9.03
C ALA A 194 -7.44 -21.56 -8.03
N SER A 195 -6.17 -21.51 -7.61
CA SER A 195 -5.59 -22.44 -6.64
C SER A 195 -5.75 -21.98 -5.19
N SER A 196 -6.57 -20.94 -4.92
CA SER A 196 -6.81 -20.49 -3.56
C SER A 196 -7.47 -21.60 -2.73
N PRO A 197 -7.01 -21.85 -1.49
CA PRO A 197 -7.71 -22.74 -0.58
C PRO A 197 -9.12 -22.22 -0.31
N PRO A 198 -10.08 -23.08 0.01
CA PRO A 198 -11.42 -22.64 0.36
C PRO A 198 -11.42 -21.84 1.67
N ARG A 199 -12.29 -20.83 1.76
CA ARG A 199 -12.48 -20.00 2.96
C ARG A 199 -11.19 -19.39 3.52
N VAL A 200 -10.51 -18.61 2.70
CA VAL A 200 -9.37 -17.82 3.13
C VAL A 200 -9.81 -16.75 4.15
N LEU A 201 -9.07 -16.65 5.25
CA LEU A 201 -9.31 -15.75 6.35
C LEU A 201 -8.36 -14.56 6.34
N ALA A 202 -7.13 -14.76 5.85
CA ALA A 202 -6.12 -13.73 5.75
C ALA A 202 -5.16 -14.04 4.61
N VAL A 203 -4.60 -13.00 4.02
CA VAL A 203 -3.52 -13.08 3.02
C VAL A 203 -2.39 -12.14 3.41
N THR A 204 -1.19 -12.50 3.06
CA THR A 204 -0.02 -11.63 3.19
C THR A 204 0.92 -11.84 2.02
N ALA A 205 1.55 -10.76 1.60
CA ALA A 205 2.56 -10.73 0.56
C ALA A 205 3.91 -10.36 1.17
N GLY A 206 4.93 -11.09 0.78
CA GLY A 206 6.32 -10.73 1.01
C GLY A 206 6.95 -10.17 -0.26
N TYR A 207 8.28 -10.18 -0.35
CA TYR A 207 8.98 -9.61 -1.51
C TYR A 207 8.52 -10.25 -2.83
N GLN A 208 8.67 -11.60 -2.98
CA GLN A 208 8.27 -12.38 -4.16
C GLN A 208 7.54 -13.69 -3.78
N HIS A 209 6.83 -13.69 -2.66
CA HIS A 209 6.08 -14.83 -2.16
C HIS A 209 4.81 -14.35 -1.46
N ALA A 210 3.87 -15.24 -1.33
CA ALA A 210 2.59 -14.99 -0.68
C ALA A 210 2.24 -16.12 0.28
N ALA A 211 1.44 -15.81 1.30
CA ALA A 211 0.88 -16.79 2.20
C ALA A 211 -0.59 -16.48 2.49
N ALA A 212 -1.35 -17.50 2.79
CA ALA A 212 -2.75 -17.38 3.18
C ALA A 212 -3.05 -18.26 4.39
N ILE A 213 -3.95 -17.78 5.25
CA ILE A 213 -4.56 -18.60 6.29
C ILE A 213 -5.96 -18.97 5.80
N ALA A 214 -6.26 -20.25 5.78
CA ALA A 214 -7.56 -20.77 5.40
C ALA A 214 -8.14 -21.64 6.52
N ARG A 215 -9.47 -21.70 6.58
CA ARG A 215 -10.16 -22.63 7.48
C ARG A 215 -10.35 -23.97 6.77
N ASN A 216 -9.98 -25.05 7.42
CA ASN A 216 -10.39 -26.40 6.96
C ASN A 216 -11.92 -26.50 7.01
N VAL A 217 -12.50 -27.02 5.95
CA VAL A 217 -13.95 -27.31 5.82
C VAL A 217 -14.18 -28.73 6.27
#